data_c2c029df4f0f25fddfcc5079502c14de
#
_entry.id   c2c029df4f0f25fddfcc5079502c14de
#
_cell.length_a   1.000
_cell.length_b   1.000
_cell.length_c   1.000
_cell.angle_alpha   90.00
_cell.angle_beta   90.00
_cell.angle_gamma   90.00
#
_symmetry.space_group_name_H-M   'P 1'
#
loop_
_entity.id
_entity.type
_entity.pdbx_description
1 polymer ?
#
loop_
_entity_poly.entity_id
_entity_poly.type
_entity_poly.pdbx_seq_one_letter_code
_entity_poly.pdbx_strand_id
1 'polypeptide(L)'
;RVMLKPSELAPHTAAQLAAAVEQYFALDEFCVVQGDSYLSSQFAGLHFDHLMFTGSTAVGRRVAQAAAVHLTPTTLELGGKSPCILASDCDMAQAALRVAHGKLLNAGQTCIAPDYVLLPRGQEAAFEQAYRQAVEQLFPRIVGNPDYASIIHQRHLVRLRNLLQQAQSLGAQVQVIDPAQGQQAAAPGWGDAAQRQMLPTLVWNVQPTMTLMQEEIFGPILPVVPYDRLDDAIAAINAGPRPLALYWFGKDEKARDTVLRRTVSGGVTVNDTLLHLAHDNLPFGGVGDSGWGAYHGEQGFLRFSHQKAVCLQGRWSAVQWLYPPYGARFDKIMALLRRWV
;
A
#
# COMPACT_ATOMS: atom_id res chain seq x y z
N ARG A 1 -17.10 11.06 -18.01
CA ARG A 1 -17.54 11.90 -16.87
C ARG A 1 -16.90 11.42 -15.60
N VAL A 2 -16.48 12.35 -14.75
CA VAL A 2 -15.80 12.04 -13.49
C VAL A 2 -16.56 12.68 -12.33
N MET A 3 -16.78 11.89 -11.27
CA MET A 3 -17.22 12.40 -9.98
C MET A 3 -16.14 12.08 -8.95
N LEU A 4 -15.67 13.06 -8.22
CA LEU A 4 -14.67 12.91 -7.18
C LEU A 4 -15.25 13.26 -5.81
N LYS A 5 -15.11 12.36 -4.85
CA LYS A 5 -15.42 12.62 -3.45
C LYS A 5 -14.12 12.61 -2.63
N PRO A 6 -13.50 13.76 -2.35
CA PRO A 6 -12.30 13.83 -1.53
C PRO A 6 -12.60 13.54 -0.06
N SER A 7 -11.53 13.21 0.70
CA SER A 7 -11.67 12.94 2.13
C SER A 7 -12.08 14.19 2.91
N GLU A 8 -13.00 14.03 3.85
CA GLU A 8 -13.41 15.06 4.81
C GLU A 8 -12.31 15.42 5.82
N LEU A 9 -11.26 14.60 5.90
CA LEU A 9 -10.12 14.85 6.78
C LEU A 9 -9.13 15.88 6.21
N ALA A 10 -9.29 16.27 4.94
CA ALA A 10 -8.49 17.30 4.27
C ALA A 10 -9.39 18.42 3.69
N PRO A 11 -10.19 19.13 4.53
CA PRO A 11 -11.24 20.03 4.06
C PRO A 11 -10.72 21.20 3.21
N HIS A 12 -9.57 21.77 3.57
CA HIS A 12 -8.98 22.88 2.82
C HIS A 12 -8.52 22.44 1.41
N THR A 13 -7.87 21.28 1.31
CA THR A 13 -7.47 20.71 0.02
C THR A 13 -8.70 20.35 -0.82
N ALA A 14 -9.73 19.77 -0.21
CA ALA A 14 -10.98 19.42 -0.87
C ALA A 14 -11.69 20.68 -1.44
N ALA A 15 -11.73 21.78 -0.69
CA ALA A 15 -12.34 23.02 -1.12
C ALA A 15 -11.55 23.66 -2.30
N GLN A 16 -10.20 23.68 -2.22
CA GLN A 16 -9.38 24.21 -3.32
C GLN A 16 -9.52 23.36 -4.60
N LEU A 17 -9.57 22.04 -4.43
CA LEU A 17 -9.79 21.13 -5.57
C LEU A 17 -11.16 21.34 -6.21
N ALA A 18 -12.22 21.52 -5.41
CA ALA A 18 -13.55 21.81 -5.90
C ALA A 18 -13.57 23.11 -6.70
N ALA A 19 -13.00 24.19 -6.15
CA ALA A 19 -12.92 25.49 -6.84
C ALA A 19 -12.13 25.39 -8.15
N ALA A 20 -11.01 24.65 -8.17
CA ALA A 20 -10.24 24.44 -9.38
C ALA A 20 -11.02 23.65 -10.45
N VAL A 21 -11.72 22.59 -10.06
CA VAL A 21 -12.53 21.80 -10.99
C VAL A 21 -13.68 22.65 -11.57
N GLU A 22 -14.39 23.40 -10.76
CA GLU A 22 -15.46 24.31 -11.23
C GLU A 22 -14.96 25.38 -12.20
N GLN A 23 -13.70 25.81 -12.08
CA GLN A 23 -13.11 26.80 -12.97
C GLN A 23 -12.79 26.23 -14.36
N TYR A 24 -12.42 24.96 -14.48
CA TYR A 24 -11.85 24.40 -15.72
C TYR A 24 -12.75 23.38 -16.42
N PHE A 25 -13.77 22.84 -15.74
CA PHE A 25 -14.62 21.77 -16.26
C PHE A 25 -16.10 22.10 -16.12
N ALA A 26 -16.90 21.70 -17.09
CA ALA A 26 -18.35 21.73 -16.94
C ALA A 26 -18.82 20.66 -15.93
N LEU A 27 -19.95 20.93 -15.27
CA LEU A 27 -20.49 20.04 -14.23
C LEU A 27 -20.75 18.61 -14.73
N ASP A 28 -21.08 18.45 -15.99
CA ASP A 28 -21.35 17.16 -16.62
C ASP A 28 -20.09 16.48 -17.17
N GLU A 29 -18.92 17.10 -17.08
CA GLU A 29 -17.60 16.53 -17.39
C GLU A 29 -16.91 16.04 -16.14
N PHE A 30 -16.75 16.93 -15.15
CA PHE A 30 -16.08 16.64 -13.90
C PHE A 30 -16.69 17.43 -12.74
N CYS A 31 -17.07 16.77 -11.67
CA CYS A 31 -17.55 17.42 -10.45
C CYS A 31 -16.90 16.88 -9.19
N VAL A 32 -16.83 17.72 -8.15
CA VAL A 32 -16.32 17.38 -6.82
C VAL A 32 -17.44 17.43 -5.82
N VAL A 33 -17.70 16.32 -5.15
CA VAL A 33 -18.74 16.17 -4.13
C VAL A 33 -18.07 16.22 -2.75
N GLN A 34 -18.29 17.27 -1.99
CA GLN A 34 -17.73 17.42 -0.65
C GLN A 34 -18.77 16.98 0.40
N GLY A 35 -18.31 16.31 1.46
CA GLY A 35 -19.17 15.87 2.55
C GLY A 35 -18.47 14.88 3.48
N ASP A 36 -19.17 14.47 4.51
CA ASP A 36 -18.69 13.61 5.59
C ASP A 36 -18.69 12.10 5.21
N SER A 37 -18.44 11.26 6.22
CA SER A 37 -18.43 9.79 6.06
C SER A 37 -19.80 9.22 5.69
N TYR A 38 -20.90 9.86 6.09
CA TYR A 38 -22.24 9.45 5.69
C TYR A 38 -22.44 9.65 4.19
N LEU A 39 -22.10 10.84 3.68
CA LEU A 39 -22.16 11.12 2.23
C LEU A 39 -21.22 10.18 1.45
N SER A 40 -20.03 9.87 1.99
CA SER A 40 -19.10 8.91 1.35
C SER A 40 -19.74 7.53 1.18
N SER A 41 -20.51 7.09 2.17
CA SER A 41 -21.24 5.81 2.10
C SER A 41 -22.34 5.83 1.03
N GLN A 42 -23.10 6.94 0.93
CA GLN A 42 -24.11 7.11 -0.12
C GLN A 42 -23.48 7.16 -1.50
N PHE A 43 -22.35 7.89 -1.63
CA PHE A 43 -21.60 8.01 -2.89
C PHE A 43 -21.13 6.63 -3.40
N ALA A 44 -20.59 5.78 -2.53
CA ALA A 44 -20.13 4.45 -2.92
C ALA A 44 -21.26 3.51 -3.39
N GLY A 45 -22.50 3.82 -3.04
CA GLY A 45 -23.71 3.09 -3.46
C GLY A 45 -24.35 3.61 -4.75
N LEU A 46 -23.80 4.64 -5.39
CA LEU A 46 -24.32 5.12 -6.67
C LEU A 46 -23.94 4.18 -7.82
N HIS A 47 -24.71 4.23 -8.89
CA HIS A 47 -24.43 3.46 -10.10
C HIS A 47 -23.36 4.16 -10.94
N PHE A 48 -22.16 3.58 -10.98
CA PHE A 48 -21.03 4.04 -11.79
C PHE A 48 -20.63 2.98 -12.82
N ASP A 49 -19.99 3.38 -13.92
CA ASP A 49 -19.31 2.47 -14.84
C ASP A 49 -18.04 1.89 -14.23
N HIS A 50 -17.38 2.64 -13.34
CA HIS A 50 -16.21 2.22 -12.57
C HIS A 50 -16.09 3.06 -11.30
N LEU A 51 -15.68 2.46 -10.19
CA LEU A 51 -15.41 3.15 -8.93
C LEU A 51 -13.98 2.88 -8.47
N MET A 52 -13.20 3.94 -8.31
CA MET A 52 -11.88 3.87 -7.70
C MET A 52 -11.94 4.36 -6.26
N PHE A 53 -11.34 3.61 -5.35
CA PHE A 53 -11.27 3.96 -3.94
C PHE A 53 -9.85 3.75 -3.39
N THR A 54 -9.37 4.75 -2.64
CA THR A 54 -8.14 4.65 -1.85
C THR A 54 -8.46 4.84 -0.38
N GLY A 55 -7.99 3.94 0.48
CA GLY A 55 -8.21 4.01 1.92
C GLY A 55 -7.89 2.73 2.67
N SER A 56 -8.41 2.57 3.88
CA SER A 56 -8.15 1.37 4.67
C SER A 56 -8.87 0.13 4.11
N THR A 57 -8.29 -1.06 4.32
CA THR A 57 -8.86 -2.35 3.91
C THR A 57 -10.29 -2.54 4.43
N ALA A 58 -10.56 -2.13 5.68
CA ALA A 58 -11.90 -2.24 6.28
C ALA A 58 -12.95 -1.38 5.54
N VAL A 59 -12.57 -0.16 5.12
CA VAL A 59 -13.46 0.72 4.34
C VAL A 59 -13.56 0.22 2.91
N GLY A 60 -12.46 -0.22 2.29
CA GLY A 60 -12.45 -0.79 0.94
C GLY A 60 -13.40 -1.96 0.77
N ARG A 61 -13.49 -2.85 1.77
CA ARG A 61 -14.48 -3.94 1.77
C ARG A 61 -15.93 -3.44 1.73
N ARG A 62 -16.24 -2.37 2.48
CA ARG A 62 -17.59 -1.76 2.46
C ARG A 62 -17.89 -1.10 1.12
N VAL A 63 -16.90 -0.42 0.53
CA VAL A 63 -17.02 0.20 -0.80
C VAL A 63 -17.28 -0.87 -1.86
N ALA A 64 -16.51 -1.97 -1.85
CA ALA A 64 -16.71 -3.08 -2.78
C ALA A 64 -18.10 -3.72 -2.63
N GLN A 65 -18.57 -3.90 -1.40
CA GLN A 65 -19.94 -4.41 -1.13
C GLN A 65 -21.02 -3.47 -1.67
N ALA A 66 -20.86 -2.16 -1.48
CA ALA A 66 -21.81 -1.16 -1.99
C ALA A 66 -21.82 -1.14 -3.53
N ALA A 67 -20.66 -1.15 -4.17
CA ALA A 67 -20.50 -1.17 -5.62
C ALA A 67 -21.09 -2.45 -6.26
N ALA A 68 -20.99 -3.58 -5.57
CA ALA A 68 -21.50 -4.88 -6.05
C ALA A 68 -23.01 -4.90 -6.27
N VAL A 69 -23.78 -4.07 -5.59
CA VAL A 69 -25.25 -3.95 -5.76
C VAL A 69 -25.59 -3.59 -7.22
N HIS A 70 -24.77 -2.77 -7.85
CA HIS A 70 -24.94 -2.32 -9.24
C HIS A 70 -23.99 -3.01 -10.22
N LEU A 71 -23.26 -4.04 -9.77
CA LEU A 71 -22.20 -4.70 -10.56
C LEU A 71 -21.12 -3.73 -11.06
N THR A 72 -20.91 -2.62 -10.33
CA THR A 72 -19.91 -1.61 -10.64
C THR A 72 -18.50 -2.19 -10.45
N PRO A 73 -17.67 -2.26 -11.49
CA PRO A 73 -16.27 -2.65 -11.35
C PRO A 73 -15.54 -1.70 -10.43
N THR A 74 -14.63 -2.23 -9.59
CA THR A 74 -13.87 -1.40 -8.67
C THR A 74 -12.36 -1.52 -8.88
N THR A 75 -11.64 -0.43 -8.61
CA THR A 75 -10.20 -0.42 -8.33
C THR A 75 -10.04 -0.02 -6.88
N LEU A 76 -9.41 -0.87 -6.09
CA LEU A 76 -9.20 -0.62 -4.66
C LEU A 76 -7.71 -0.49 -4.38
N GLU A 77 -7.31 0.68 -3.91
CA GLU A 77 -5.96 0.99 -3.45
C GLU A 77 -5.98 1.06 -1.92
N LEU A 78 -5.59 -0.03 -1.31
CA LEU A 78 -5.64 -0.19 0.13
C LEU A 78 -4.22 -0.20 0.69
N GLY A 79 -4.10 -0.28 2.01
CA GLY A 79 -2.80 -0.35 2.65
C GLY A 79 -2.32 -1.79 2.86
N GLY A 80 -1.69 -1.99 3.97
CA GLY A 80 -1.21 -3.29 4.42
C GLY A 80 0.08 -3.17 5.20
N LYS A 81 0.59 -4.33 5.63
CA LYS A 81 1.83 -4.39 6.39
C LYS A 81 3.00 -4.66 5.44
N SER A 82 3.51 -3.59 4.82
CA SER A 82 4.61 -3.65 3.86
C SER A 82 5.92 -4.06 4.54
N PRO A 83 6.43 -5.31 4.30
CA PRO A 83 7.66 -5.79 4.92
C PRO A 83 8.88 -5.15 4.26
N CYS A 84 9.91 -4.92 5.09
CA CYS A 84 11.24 -4.57 4.64
C CYS A 84 12.22 -5.66 5.08
N ILE A 85 12.78 -6.43 4.14
CA ILE A 85 13.73 -7.50 4.41
C ILE A 85 15.14 -6.96 4.23
N LEU A 86 15.93 -7.00 5.28
CA LEU A 86 17.38 -6.75 5.22
C LEU A 86 18.10 -8.10 5.17
N ALA A 87 18.91 -8.31 4.13
CA ALA A 87 19.78 -9.48 4.05
C ALA A 87 21.07 -9.27 4.84
N SER A 88 21.75 -10.35 5.19
CA SER A 88 22.98 -10.28 5.98
C SER A 88 24.16 -9.59 5.26
N ASP A 89 24.08 -9.46 3.95
CA ASP A 89 25.07 -8.83 3.07
C ASP A 89 24.69 -7.39 2.64
N CYS A 90 23.60 -6.84 3.19
CA CYS A 90 23.18 -5.47 2.89
C CYS A 90 24.18 -4.45 3.47
N ASP A 91 24.28 -3.30 2.82
CA ASP A 91 24.91 -2.12 3.43
C ASP A 91 23.96 -1.56 4.48
N MET A 92 24.26 -1.83 5.75
CA MET A 92 23.39 -1.48 6.87
C MET A 92 23.14 0.01 6.98
N ALA A 93 24.16 0.83 6.78
CA ALA A 93 24.01 2.29 6.91
C ALA A 93 23.11 2.84 5.79
N GLN A 94 23.32 2.39 4.56
CA GLN A 94 22.50 2.79 3.43
C GLN A 94 21.06 2.25 3.55
N ALA A 95 20.90 0.98 3.96
CA ALA A 95 19.59 0.38 4.17
C ALA A 95 18.79 1.12 5.26
N ALA A 96 19.43 1.39 6.40
CA ALA A 96 18.81 2.14 7.50
C ALA A 96 18.39 3.56 7.07
N LEU A 97 19.23 4.27 6.30
CA LEU A 97 18.90 5.60 5.78
C LEU A 97 17.66 5.56 4.87
N ARG A 98 17.61 4.62 3.93
CA ARG A 98 16.48 4.47 2.99
C ARG A 98 15.21 4.00 3.67
N VAL A 99 15.33 3.09 4.64
CA VAL A 99 14.19 2.67 5.48
C VAL A 99 13.68 3.82 6.33
N ALA A 100 14.57 4.61 6.96
CA ALA A 100 14.19 5.79 7.73
C ALA A 100 13.49 6.83 6.85
N HIS A 101 14.03 7.12 5.66
CA HIS A 101 13.39 8.03 4.72
C HIS A 101 11.98 7.53 4.33
N GLY A 102 11.85 6.29 3.89
CA GLY A 102 10.55 5.73 3.49
C GLY A 102 9.55 5.60 4.64
N LYS A 103 10.05 5.36 5.87
CA LYS A 103 9.21 5.30 7.06
C LYS A 103 8.77 6.67 7.55
N LEU A 104 9.60 7.69 7.41
CA LEU A 104 9.34 9.02 7.99
C LEU A 104 8.77 10.01 6.97
N LEU A 105 8.75 9.69 5.68
CA LEU A 105 8.01 10.45 4.69
C LEU A 105 6.55 10.56 5.15
N ASN A 106 6.02 11.79 5.23
CA ASN A 106 4.71 12.09 5.77
C ASN A 106 4.43 11.47 7.16
N ALA A 107 5.48 11.36 8.01
CA ALA A 107 5.45 10.70 9.32
C ALA A 107 4.92 9.25 9.25
N GLY A 108 5.21 8.52 8.19
CA GLY A 108 4.78 7.13 7.98
C GLY A 108 3.33 6.96 7.56
N GLN A 109 2.63 8.04 7.26
CA GLN A 109 1.24 8.03 6.80
C GLN A 109 1.19 7.87 5.27
N THR A 110 1.75 6.76 4.79
CA THR A 110 1.85 6.39 3.39
C THR A 110 1.56 4.90 3.26
N CYS A 111 0.69 4.51 2.34
CA CYS A 111 0.22 3.13 2.14
C CYS A 111 1.33 2.12 1.80
N ILE A 112 2.47 2.61 1.29
CA ILE A 112 3.66 1.81 0.98
C ILE A 112 4.82 2.09 1.94
N ALA A 113 4.64 2.85 3.04
CA ALA A 113 5.70 3.02 4.02
C ALA A 113 6.15 1.64 4.57
N PRO A 114 7.46 1.40 4.79
CA PRO A 114 7.91 0.21 5.49
C PRO A 114 7.14 0.06 6.81
N ASP A 115 6.35 -1.00 6.95
CA ASP A 115 5.49 -1.17 8.12
C ASP A 115 6.19 -1.95 9.23
N TYR A 116 7.10 -2.87 8.87
CA TYR A 116 8.01 -3.55 9.76
C TYR A 116 9.29 -3.98 9.03
N VAL A 117 10.35 -4.23 9.81
CA VAL A 117 11.65 -4.71 9.30
C VAL A 117 11.86 -6.16 9.72
N LEU A 118 12.26 -7.01 8.77
CA LEU A 118 12.79 -8.33 8.99
C LEU A 118 14.32 -8.24 8.91
N LEU A 119 15.00 -8.59 10.02
CA LEU A 119 16.42 -8.37 10.21
C LEU A 119 17.13 -9.69 10.57
N PRO A 120 18.29 -10.03 9.99
CA PRO A 120 19.07 -11.19 10.43
C PRO A 120 19.42 -11.10 11.91
N ARG A 121 19.20 -12.19 12.66
CA ARG A 121 19.52 -12.24 14.09
C ARG A 121 21.01 -11.91 14.33
N GLY A 122 21.28 -11.10 15.36
CA GLY A 122 22.60 -10.62 15.70
C GLY A 122 23.00 -9.28 15.05
N GLN A 123 22.13 -8.73 14.18
CA GLN A 123 22.37 -7.42 13.56
C GLN A 123 21.53 -6.30 14.22
N GLU A 124 20.80 -6.59 15.29
CA GLU A 124 19.86 -5.68 15.95
C GLU A 124 20.53 -4.38 16.39
N ALA A 125 21.67 -4.47 17.10
CA ALA A 125 22.40 -3.29 17.57
C ALA A 125 22.96 -2.46 16.42
N ALA A 126 23.45 -3.09 15.35
CA ALA A 126 23.95 -2.41 14.17
C ALA A 126 22.85 -1.65 13.43
N PHE A 127 21.67 -2.28 13.28
CA PHE A 127 20.50 -1.63 12.67
C PHE A 127 20.00 -0.47 13.54
N GLU A 128 19.87 -0.66 14.85
CA GLU A 128 19.45 0.40 15.77
C GLU A 128 20.34 1.64 15.65
N GLN A 129 21.66 1.43 15.72
CA GLN A 129 22.63 2.51 15.62
C GLN A 129 22.53 3.22 14.25
N ALA A 130 22.49 2.47 13.15
CA ALA A 130 22.40 3.01 11.81
C ALA A 130 21.06 3.75 11.58
N TYR A 131 19.94 3.22 12.09
CA TYR A 131 18.63 3.85 11.97
C TYR A 131 18.55 5.15 12.79
N ARG A 132 19.11 5.18 14.01
CA ARG A 132 19.22 6.40 14.82
C ARG A 132 20.02 7.48 14.09
N GLN A 133 21.19 7.13 13.56
CA GLN A 133 22.01 8.06 12.77
C GLN A 133 21.28 8.58 11.53
N ALA A 134 20.54 7.70 10.86
CA ALA A 134 19.73 8.08 9.71
C ALA A 134 18.62 9.07 10.09
N VAL A 135 17.91 8.84 11.20
CA VAL A 135 16.89 9.78 11.71
C VAL A 135 17.51 11.14 12.06
N GLU A 136 18.66 11.15 12.75
CA GLU A 136 19.38 12.39 13.09
C GLU A 136 19.85 13.15 11.84
N GLN A 137 20.30 12.44 10.82
CA GLN A 137 20.70 13.03 9.54
C GLN A 137 19.53 13.65 8.79
N LEU A 138 18.39 12.96 8.74
CA LEU A 138 17.21 13.41 8.00
C LEU A 138 16.46 14.53 8.73
N PHE A 139 16.35 14.40 10.05
CA PHE A 139 15.60 15.32 10.91
C PHE A 139 16.38 15.58 12.19
N PRO A 140 17.29 16.57 12.23
CA PRO A 140 18.05 16.91 13.46
C PRO A 140 17.15 17.31 14.65
N ARG A 141 15.89 17.62 14.37
CA ARG A 141 14.84 17.90 15.35
C ARG A 141 13.50 17.45 14.76
N ILE A 142 12.65 16.83 15.54
CA ILE A 142 11.30 16.40 15.14
C ILE A 142 10.26 17.42 15.60
N VAL A 143 10.16 17.64 16.90
CA VAL A 143 9.17 18.56 17.48
C VAL A 143 9.45 20.00 17.05
N GLY A 144 8.43 20.65 16.48
CA GLY A 144 8.54 22.02 15.96
C GLY A 144 9.33 22.11 14.64
N ASN A 145 9.62 21.00 13.97
CA ASN A 145 10.25 21.00 12.65
C ASN A 145 9.18 21.11 11.57
N PRO A 146 9.21 22.15 10.71
CA PRO A 146 8.24 22.31 9.61
C PRO A 146 8.38 21.26 8.51
N ASP A 147 9.56 20.63 8.37
CA ASP A 147 9.82 19.60 7.38
C ASP A 147 9.32 18.21 7.81
N TYR A 148 8.92 18.05 9.09
CA TYR A 148 8.37 16.81 9.62
C TYR A 148 6.85 16.89 9.75
N ALA A 149 6.13 16.02 9.06
CA ALA A 149 4.68 16.04 9.03
C ALA A 149 4.04 15.72 10.39
N SER A 150 2.91 16.35 10.65
CA SER A 150 2.04 16.00 11.78
C SER A 150 1.16 14.80 11.45
N ILE A 151 0.75 14.05 12.47
CA ILE A 151 -0.31 13.04 12.33
C ILE A 151 -1.62 13.76 11.96
N ILE A 152 -2.33 13.25 10.95
CA ILE A 152 -3.43 13.95 10.28
C ILE A 152 -4.51 14.46 11.23
N HIS A 153 -4.86 13.71 12.27
CA HIS A 153 -5.85 14.12 13.28
C HIS A 153 -5.63 13.43 14.63
N GLN A 154 -6.20 14.00 15.69
CA GLN A 154 -6.02 13.56 17.07
C GLN A 154 -6.42 12.10 17.30
N ARG A 155 -7.50 11.63 16.70
CA ARG A 155 -7.96 10.23 16.83
C ARG A 155 -6.89 9.25 16.33
N HIS A 156 -6.20 9.58 15.23
CA HIS A 156 -5.14 8.74 14.71
C HIS A 156 -3.90 8.76 15.59
N LEU A 157 -3.52 9.92 16.14
CA LEU A 157 -2.45 10.02 17.14
C LEU A 157 -2.73 9.16 18.38
N VAL A 158 -3.97 9.21 18.89
CA VAL A 158 -4.38 8.35 20.02
C VAL A 158 -4.28 6.87 19.65
N ARG A 159 -4.72 6.49 18.45
CA ARG A 159 -4.58 5.12 17.96
C ARG A 159 -3.13 4.66 17.95
N LEU A 160 -2.21 5.45 17.40
CA LEU A 160 -0.78 5.11 17.38
C LEU A 160 -0.20 4.94 18.79
N ARG A 161 -0.57 5.80 19.73
CA ARG A 161 -0.18 5.68 21.13
C ARG A 161 -0.71 4.41 21.78
N ASN A 162 -1.97 4.06 21.51
CA ASN A 162 -2.56 2.83 22.02
C ASN A 162 -1.86 1.57 21.47
N LEU A 163 -1.40 1.58 20.20
CA LEU A 163 -0.59 0.50 19.65
C LEU A 163 0.70 0.28 20.46
N LEU A 164 1.40 1.37 20.80
CA LEU A 164 2.63 1.29 21.61
C LEU A 164 2.34 0.83 23.03
N GLN A 165 1.30 1.35 23.68
CA GLN A 165 0.91 0.95 25.04
C GLN A 165 0.55 -0.52 25.10
N GLN A 166 -0.24 -1.02 24.15
CA GLN A 166 -0.61 -2.41 24.07
C GLN A 166 0.63 -3.30 23.83
N ALA A 167 1.52 -2.92 22.92
CA ALA A 167 2.75 -3.66 22.66
C ALA A 167 3.64 -3.74 23.93
N GLN A 168 3.81 -2.63 24.65
CA GLN A 168 4.56 -2.61 25.92
C GLN A 168 3.93 -3.49 26.97
N SER A 169 2.59 -3.48 27.11
CA SER A 169 1.90 -4.35 28.08
C SER A 169 2.03 -5.84 27.77
N LEU A 170 2.32 -6.18 26.51
CA LEU A 170 2.60 -7.53 26.04
C LEU A 170 4.09 -7.89 25.99
N GLY A 171 4.96 -7.06 26.54
CA GLY A 171 6.39 -7.32 26.69
C GLY A 171 7.28 -6.81 25.56
N ALA A 172 6.76 -6.00 24.62
CA ALA A 172 7.60 -5.37 23.62
C ALA A 172 8.45 -4.25 24.25
N GLN A 173 9.66 -4.08 23.74
CA GLN A 173 10.53 -2.97 24.10
C GLN A 173 10.31 -1.81 23.12
N VAL A 174 9.84 -0.67 23.62
CA VAL A 174 9.57 0.53 22.84
C VAL A 174 10.72 1.52 23.03
N GLN A 175 11.35 1.87 21.93
CA GLN A 175 12.51 2.75 21.89
C GLN A 175 12.20 3.98 21.05
N VAL A 176 11.97 5.09 21.72
CA VAL A 176 11.75 6.40 21.09
C VAL A 176 13.08 6.98 20.63
N ILE A 177 13.10 7.57 19.43
CA ILE A 177 14.26 8.27 18.89
C ILE A 177 13.95 9.77 18.87
N ASP A 178 14.59 10.51 19.76
CA ASP A 178 14.54 11.98 19.77
C ASP A 178 15.92 12.55 19.44
N PRO A 179 16.13 13.04 18.22
CA PRO A 179 17.41 13.59 17.80
C PRO A 179 17.86 14.80 18.64
N ALA A 180 16.91 15.57 19.17
CA ALA A 180 17.21 16.77 19.95
C ALA A 180 17.76 16.48 21.35
N GLN A 181 17.51 15.29 21.91
CA GLN A 181 17.90 14.92 23.27
C GLN A 181 19.14 14.00 23.34
N GLY A 182 19.70 13.61 22.17
CA GLY A 182 20.82 12.66 22.12
C GLY A 182 20.43 11.27 22.65
N GLN A 183 21.40 10.55 23.25
CA GLN A 183 21.17 9.18 23.73
C GLN A 183 20.36 9.09 25.05
N GLN A 184 19.97 10.20 25.66
CA GLN A 184 19.23 10.26 26.92
C GLN A 184 17.75 10.63 26.68
N ALA A 185 17.05 9.92 25.83
CA ALA A 185 15.61 10.08 25.73
C ALA A 185 14.91 9.30 26.86
N ALA A 186 14.82 9.88 28.02
CA ALA A 186 13.97 9.44 29.11
C ALA A 186 12.88 10.49 29.36
N ALA A 187 11.90 10.56 28.48
CA ALA A 187 10.67 11.24 28.82
C ALA A 187 9.49 10.42 28.24
N PRO A 188 8.41 10.22 29.01
CA PRO A 188 7.23 9.46 28.56
C PRO A 188 6.37 10.32 27.62
N GLY A 189 6.95 10.77 26.52
CA GLY A 189 6.24 11.53 25.51
C GLY A 189 6.65 11.07 24.13
N TRP A 190 5.72 10.43 23.40
CA TRP A 190 5.95 10.04 22.01
C TRP A 190 5.89 11.24 21.03
N GLY A 191 6.25 12.45 21.47
CA GLY A 191 6.25 13.70 20.71
C GLY A 191 5.29 14.76 21.22
N ASP A 192 5.08 15.83 20.45
CA ASP A 192 4.19 16.93 20.78
C ASP A 192 2.72 16.61 20.43
N ALA A 193 1.89 16.46 21.46
CA ALA A 193 0.47 16.16 21.28
C ALA A 193 -0.32 17.36 20.73
N ALA A 194 0.10 18.61 21.01
CA ALA A 194 -0.59 19.80 20.53
C ALA A 194 -0.37 19.99 19.02
N GLN A 195 0.86 19.76 18.57
CA GLN A 195 1.20 19.81 17.14
C GLN A 195 0.97 18.46 16.42
N ARG A 196 0.60 17.41 17.13
CA ARG A 196 0.46 16.03 16.64
C ARG A 196 1.72 15.49 15.95
N GLN A 197 2.89 16.00 16.28
CA GLN A 197 4.17 15.45 15.83
C GLN A 197 4.58 14.30 16.72
N MET A 198 4.72 13.11 16.13
CA MET A 198 5.08 11.89 16.85
C MET A 198 6.53 11.51 16.54
N LEU A 199 7.31 11.23 17.57
CA LEU A 199 8.71 10.83 17.45
C LEU A 199 8.84 9.46 16.77
N PRO A 200 9.85 9.26 15.90
CA PRO A 200 10.19 7.95 15.35
C PRO A 200 10.44 6.94 16.49
N THR A 201 9.88 5.76 16.33
CA THR A 201 9.89 4.76 17.41
C THR A 201 10.17 3.37 16.85
N LEU A 202 11.25 2.74 17.34
CA LEU A 202 11.52 1.32 17.11
C LEU A 202 10.79 0.46 18.14
N VAL A 203 10.29 -0.69 17.73
CA VAL A 203 9.64 -1.64 18.63
C VAL A 203 10.28 -3.02 18.47
N TRP A 204 10.89 -3.52 19.55
CA TRP A 204 11.57 -4.80 19.61
C TRP A 204 10.74 -5.85 20.37
N ASN A 205 11.11 -7.11 20.24
CA ASN A 205 10.44 -8.24 20.90
C ASN A 205 8.94 -8.30 20.58
N VAL A 206 8.59 -7.94 19.34
CA VAL A 206 7.21 -7.95 18.88
C VAL A 206 6.73 -9.40 18.65
N GLN A 207 5.46 -9.62 18.94
CA GLN A 207 4.79 -10.91 18.72
C GLN A 207 3.66 -10.77 17.70
N PRO A 208 3.35 -11.79 16.90
CA PRO A 208 2.28 -11.73 15.89
C PRO A 208 0.90 -11.39 16.48
N THR A 209 0.67 -11.64 17.76
CA THR A 209 -0.58 -11.33 18.48
C THR A 209 -0.75 -9.85 18.85
N MET A 210 0.32 -9.06 18.77
CA MET A 210 0.26 -7.61 19.05
C MET A 210 -0.47 -6.89 17.92
N THR A 211 -1.36 -5.97 18.25
CA THR A 211 -2.17 -5.23 17.26
C THR A 211 -1.31 -4.50 16.23
N LEU A 212 -0.15 -3.97 16.64
CA LEU A 212 0.79 -3.32 15.71
C LEU A 212 1.37 -4.29 14.66
N MET A 213 1.30 -5.62 14.89
CA MET A 213 1.70 -6.63 13.91
C MET A 213 0.52 -7.17 13.07
N GLN A 214 -0.72 -6.85 13.45
CA GLN A 214 -1.93 -7.30 12.76
C GLN A 214 -2.54 -6.23 11.85
N GLU A 215 -2.46 -4.95 12.27
CA GLU A 215 -2.99 -3.82 11.54
C GLU A 215 -1.87 -2.99 10.90
N GLU A 216 -2.16 -2.33 9.79
CA GLU A 216 -1.30 -1.30 9.22
C GLU A 216 -1.08 -0.17 10.23
N ILE A 217 0.16 0.20 10.45
CA ILE A 217 0.52 1.21 11.46
C ILE A 217 0.13 2.61 10.98
N PHE A 218 0.52 2.98 9.76
CA PHE A 218 0.27 4.30 9.17
C PHE A 218 0.79 5.44 10.04
N GLY A 219 2.03 5.28 10.52
CA GLY A 219 2.66 6.21 11.46
C GLY A 219 4.15 5.91 11.64
N PRO A 220 4.90 6.74 12.40
CA PRO A 220 6.36 6.65 12.53
C PRO A 220 6.83 5.60 13.54
N ILE A 221 6.12 4.47 13.61
CA ILE A 221 6.46 3.33 14.47
C ILE A 221 6.96 2.20 13.58
N LEU A 222 8.11 1.63 13.91
CA LEU A 222 8.77 0.61 13.11
C LEU A 222 9.09 -0.62 13.99
N PRO A 223 8.26 -1.68 13.93
CA PRO A 223 8.59 -2.98 14.51
C PRO A 223 9.79 -3.61 13.81
N VAL A 224 10.66 -4.24 14.59
CA VAL A 224 11.80 -4.99 14.08
C VAL A 224 11.70 -6.44 14.53
N VAL A 225 11.71 -7.34 13.57
CA VAL A 225 11.54 -8.79 13.75
C VAL A 225 12.81 -9.49 13.32
N PRO A 226 13.59 -10.06 14.26
CA PRO A 226 14.76 -10.86 13.90
C PRO A 226 14.35 -12.18 13.24
N TYR A 227 15.10 -12.63 12.23
CA TYR A 227 14.94 -13.94 11.62
C TYR A 227 16.28 -14.68 11.61
N ASP A 228 16.23 -16.03 11.66
CA ASP A 228 17.41 -16.89 11.64
C ASP A 228 17.77 -17.32 10.22
N ARG A 229 16.76 -17.63 9.40
CA ARG A 229 16.90 -18.06 8.01
C ARG A 229 15.97 -17.23 7.12
N LEU A 230 16.38 -16.99 5.87
CA LEU A 230 15.55 -16.29 4.90
C LEU A 230 14.16 -16.95 4.70
N ASP A 231 14.11 -18.29 4.82
CA ASP A 231 12.85 -19.04 4.77
C ASP A 231 11.87 -18.64 5.87
N ASP A 232 12.38 -18.30 7.07
CA ASP A 232 11.54 -17.86 8.19
C ASP A 232 10.94 -16.48 7.91
N ALA A 233 11.73 -15.57 7.31
CA ALA A 233 11.24 -14.26 6.88
C ALA A 233 10.16 -14.39 5.79
N ILE A 234 10.37 -15.25 4.78
CA ILE A 234 9.39 -15.54 3.73
C ILE A 234 8.12 -16.15 4.33
N ALA A 235 8.26 -17.10 5.27
CA ALA A 235 7.12 -17.72 5.94
C ALA A 235 6.31 -16.70 6.75
N ALA A 236 6.98 -15.80 7.47
CA ALA A 236 6.33 -14.74 8.23
C ALA A 236 5.52 -13.80 7.34
N ILE A 237 6.06 -13.41 6.17
CA ILE A 237 5.34 -12.59 5.18
C ILE A 237 4.11 -13.33 4.64
N ASN A 238 4.27 -14.59 4.27
CA ASN A 238 3.19 -15.38 3.66
C ASN A 238 2.09 -15.79 4.67
N ALA A 239 2.38 -15.76 5.96
CA ALA A 239 1.39 -16.00 7.01
C ALA A 239 0.43 -14.80 7.20
N GLY A 240 0.85 -13.61 6.78
CA GLY A 240 0.05 -12.39 6.84
C GLY A 240 -0.78 -12.11 5.59
N PRO A 241 -1.62 -11.07 5.63
CA PRO A 241 -2.30 -10.57 4.44
C PRO A 241 -1.27 -10.02 3.43
N ARG A 242 -1.59 -10.15 2.14
CA ARG A 242 -0.72 -9.70 1.06
C ARG A 242 -0.55 -8.17 1.09
N PRO A 243 0.68 -7.66 1.22
CA PRO A 243 0.95 -6.24 1.36
C PRO A 243 0.89 -5.50 0.02
N LEU A 244 0.70 -4.18 0.06
CA LEU A 244 0.78 -3.33 -1.12
C LEU A 244 2.23 -3.21 -1.63
N ALA A 245 3.21 -3.13 -0.74
CA ALA A 245 4.62 -3.07 -1.10
C ALA A 245 5.46 -4.10 -0.34
N LEU A 246 6.61 -4.48 -0.92
CA LEU A 246 7.66 -5.28 -0.32
C LEU A 246 9.01 -4.65 -0.65
N TYR A 247 9.93 -4.64 0.32
CA TYR A 247 11.27 -4.08 0.18
C TYR A 247 12.32 -5.13 0.46
N TRP A 248 13.33 -5.20 -0.41
CA TRP A 248 14.49 -6.06 -0.27
C TRP A 248 15.77 -5.24 -0.25
N PHE A 249 16.63 -5.45 0.74
CA PHE A 249 17.96 -4.88 0.82
C PHE A 249 19.00 -6.00 0.90
N GLY A 250 19.87 -6.09 -0.07
CA GLY A 250 20.94 -7.09 -0.14
C GLY A 250 21.59 -7.13 -1.51
N LYS A 251 22.74 -7.83 -1.59
CA LYS A 251 23.54 -8.00 -2.79
C LYS A 251 23.34 -9.36 -3.44
N ASP A 252 22.94 -10.38 -2.67
CA ASP A 252 22.70 -11.73 -3.19
C ASP A 252 21.46 -11.78 -4.10
N GLU A 253 21.69 -11.85 -5.40
CA GLU A 253 20.64 -11.93 -6.41
C GLU A 253 19.79 -13.20 -6.32
N LYS A 254 20.37 -14.34 -5.90
CA LYS A 254 19.63 -15.60 -5.76
C LYS A 254 18.68 -15.53 -4.57
N ALA A 255 19.11 -14.93 -3.47
CA ALA A 255 18.27 -14.68 -2.31
C ALA A 255 17.13 -13.71 -2.66
N ARG A 256 17.45 -12.59 -3.34
CA ARG A 256 16.46 -11.64 -3.87
C ARG A 256 15.41 -12.36 -4.73
N ASP A 257 15.85 -13.09 -5.75
CA ASP A 257 14.95 -13.78 -6.69
C ASP A 257 14.12 -14.87 -6.00
N THR A 258 14.65 -15.48 -4.93
CA THR A 258 13.90 -16.41 -4.09
C THR A 258 12.75 -15.70 -3.36
N VAL A 259 13.01 -14.53 -2.77
CA VAL A 259 11.97 -13.70 -2.14
C VAL A 259 10.92 -13.31 -3.16
N LEU A 260 11.33 -12.77 -4.33
CA LEU A 260 10.41 -12.32 -5.38
C LEU A 260 9.50 -13.44 -5.89
N ARG A 261 10.02 -14.67 -6.01
CA ARG A 261 9.20 -15.82 -6.47
C ARG A 261 8.31 -16.44 -5.39
N ARG A 262 8.70 -16.32 -4.12
CA ARG A 262 8.01 -17.03 -3.02
C ARG A 262 7.12 -16.13 -2.17
N THR A 263 7.07 -14.83 -2.45
CA THR A 263 6.17 -13.88 -1.80
C THR A 263 5.27 -13.22 -2.83
N VAL A 264 4.14 -12.66 -2.37
CA VAL A 264 3.20 -11.92 -3.20
C VAL A 264 2.94 -10.56 -2.56
N SER A 265 3.14 -9.49 -3.35
CA SER A 265 2.84 -8.10 -2.97
C SER A 265 2.32 -7.32 -4.18
N GLY A 266 1.77 -6.14 -3.98
CA GLY A 266 1.38 -5.25 -5.08
C GLY A 266 2.58 -4.79 -5.90
N GLY A 267 3.64 -4.31 -5.23
CA GLY A 267 4.88 -3.90 -5.87
C GLY A 267 6.11 -4.23 -5.02
N VAL A 268 7.29 -4.14 -5.63
CA VAL A 268 8.58 -4.37 -4.94
C VAL A 268 9.58 -3.28 -5.32
N THR A 269 10.33 -2.79 -4.33
CA THR A 269 11.56 -2.02 -4.59
C THR A 269 12.76 -2.75 -3.98
N VAL A 270 13.83 -2.87 -4.76
CA VAL A 270 15.09 -3.51 -4.38
C VAL A 270 16.10 -2.42 -4.01
N ASN A 271 16.74 -2.57 -2.85
CA ASN A 271 17.75 -1.66 -2.31
C ASN A 271 17.30 -0.21 -2.16
N ASP A 272 16.01 0.04 -2.11
CA ASP A 272 15.40 1.32 -1.75
C ASP A 272 13.98 1.12 -1.23
N THR A 273 13.27 2.22 -0.93
CA THR A 273 11.87 2.23 -0.55
C THR A 273 11.08 3.16 -1.48
N LEU A 274 9.77 2.94 -1.61
CA LEU A 274 8.80 3.81 -2.29
C LEU A 274 8.97 3.96 -3.81
N LEU A 275 10.14 3.76 -4.40
CA LEU A 275 10.47 4.15 -5.77
C LEU A 275 9.62 3.47 -6.86
N HIS A 276 9.05 2.28 -6.59
CA HIS A 276 8.15 1.63 -7.56
C HIS A 276 6.87 2.44 -7.80
N LEU A 277 6.46 3.30 -6.86
CA LEU A 277 5.36 4.25 -7.04
C LEU A 277 5.72 5.40 -7.99
N ALA A 278 6.99 5.85 -7.96
CA ALA A 278 7.44 7.01 -8.72
C ALA A 278 7.64 6.73 -10.23
N HIS A 279 7.57 5.48 -10.64
CA HIS A 279 7.73 5.07 -12.04
C HIS A 279 6.37 4.92 -12.73
N ASP A 280 5.98 5.89 -13.53
CA ASP A 280 4.69 5.91 -14.24
C ASP A 280 4.45 4.70 -15.16
N ASN A 281 5.52 4.07 -15.65
CA ASN A 281 5.44 2.89 -16.52
C ASN A 281 5.32 1.56 -15.76
N LEU A 282 5.42 1.57 -14.43
CA LEU A 282 5.18 0.39 -13.61
C LEU A 282 3.70 0.36 -13.18
N PRO A 283 3.03 -0.80 -13.26
CA PRO A 283 1.70 -0.92 -12.70
C PRO A 283 1.77 -0.71 -11.18
N PHE A 284 0.91 0.17 -10.66
CA PHE A 284 0.77 0.36 -9.23
C PHE A 284 -0.62 -0.07 -8.79
N GLY A 285 -0.68 -1.00 -7.84
CA GLY A 285 -1.92 -1.54 -7.30
C GLY A 285 -1.68 -2.72 -6.39
N GLY A 286 -2.69 -3.02 -5.56
CA GLY A 286 -2.65 -4.06 -4.55
C GLY A 286 -3.05 -5.45 -5.04
N VAL A 287 -2.95 -6.43 -4.14
CA VAL A 287 -3.40 -7.81 -4.34
C VAL A 287 -4.05 -8.36 -3.07
N GLY A 288 -5.23 -8.94 -3.17
CA GLY A 288 -5.97 -9.46 -2.02
C GLY A 288 -6.36 -8.34 -1.04
N ASP A 289 -5.90 -8.39 0.21
CA ASP A 289 -6.25 -7.41 1.24
C ASP A 289 -5.65 -6.01 1.01
N SER A 290 -4.63 -5.88 0.17
CA SER A 290 -4.10 -4.59 -0.26
C SER A 290 -4.84 -3.97 -1.46
N GLY A 291 -5.86 -4.65 -1.98
CA GLY A 291 -6.70 -4.15 -3.06
C GLY A 291 -6.63 -4.95 -4.34
N TRP A 292 -7.10 -4.37 -5.43
CA TRP A 292 -7.02 -4.92 -6.79
C TRP A 292 -7.16 -3.83 -7.84
N GLY A 293 -6.62 -4.10 -9.00
CA GLY A 293 -6.46 -3.16 -10.10
C GLY A 293 -5.12 -2.47 -10.04
N ALA A 294 -4.71 -1.89 -11.16
CA ALA A 294 -3.51 -1.06 -11.27
C ALA A 294 -3.86 0.17 -12.12
N TYR A 295 -3.30 1.33 -11.78
CA TYR A 295 -3.77 2.58 -12.38
C TYR A 295 -2.67 3.51 -12.92
N HIS A 296 -1.41 3.07 -12.96
CA HIS A 296 -0.35 3.86 -13.58
C HIS A 296 -0.20 3.57 -15.08
N GLY A 297 0.17 4.60 -15.85
CA GLY A 297 0.53 4.51 -17.26
C GLY A 297 -0.52 3.81 -18.11
N GLU A 298 -0.10 2.92 -18.99
CA GLU A 298 -0.97 2.14 -19.87
C GLU A 298 -1.97 1.27 -19.11
N GLN A 299 -1.55 0.70 -17.97
CA GLN A 299 -2.44 -0.13 -17.15
C GLN A 299 -3.61 0.69 -16.59
N GLY A 300 -3.37 1.93 -16.21
CA GLY A 300 -4.42 2.86 -15.78
C GLY A 300 -5.38 3.19 -16.91
N PHE A 301 -4.86 3.48 -18.11
CA PHE A 301 -5.69 3.72 -19.28
C PHE A 301 -6.59 2.51 -19.59
N LEU A 302 -6.02 1.30 -19.63
CA LEU A 302 -6.76 0.07 -19.86
C LEU A 302 -7.79 -0.20 -18.75
N ARG A 303 -7.44 0.08 -17.51
CA ARG A 303 -8.30 -0.15 -16.35
C ARG A 303 -9.59 0.67 -16.38
N PHE A 304 -9.51 1.92 -16.84
CA PHE A 304 -10.66 2.82 -16.95
C PHE A 304 -11.28 2.84 -18.36
N SER A 305 -10.88 1.89 -19.23
CA SER A 305 -11.38 1.76 -20.58
C SER A 305 -12.13 0.44 -20.77
N HIS A 306 -13.20 0.47 -21.55
CA HIS A 306 -13.89 -0.74 -21.96
C HIS A 306 -13.35 -1.25 -23.30
N GLN A 307 -12.80 -2.44 -23.32
CA GLN A 307 -12.33 -3.11 -24.55
C GLN A 307 -13.50 -3.84 -25.21
N LYS A 308 -14.05 -3.24 -26.25
CA LYS A 308 -15.17 -3.81 -27.01
C LYS A 308 -14.64 -4.69 -28.14
N ALA A 309 -14.93 -5.99 -28.09
CA ALA A 309 -14.65 -6.88 -29.21
C ALA A 309 -15.59 -6.60 -30.37
N VAL A 310 -15.04 -6.36 -31.57
CA VAL A 310 -15.82 -6.18 -32.81
C VAL A 310 -15.34 -7.17 -33.83
N CYS A 311 -16.25 -8.05 -34.29
CA CYS A 311 -16.00 -8.98 -35.37
C CYS A 311 -16.78 -8.53 -36.62
N LEU A 312 -16.06 -8.20 -37.67
CA LEU A 312 -16.64 -7.88 -38.97
C LEU A 312 -16.66 -9.12 -39.83
N GLN A 313 -17.85 -9.70 -40.02
CA GLN A 313 -18.03 -10.88 -40.88
C GLN A 313 -18.00 -10.47 -42.34
N GLY A 314 -17.10 -11.06 -43.11
CA GLY A 314 -17.06 -10.91 -44.57
C GLY A 314 -18.25 -11.57 -45.29
N ARG A 315 -18.44 -11.22 -46.56
CA ARG A 315 -19.52 -11.78 -47.40
C ARG A 315 -19.45 -13.32 -47.54
N TRP A 316 -18.24 -13.88 -47.46
CA TRP A 316 -17.98 -15.32 -47.52
C TRP A 316 -17.52 -15.82 -46.15
N SER A 317 -18.22 -16.81 -45.63
CA SER A 317 -17.88 -17.43 -44.37
C SER A 317 -18.03 -18.94 -44.42
N ALA A 318 -16.98 -19.67 -44.10
CA ALA A 318 -17.02 -21.11 -43.92
C ALA A 318 -17.85 -21.55 -42.70
N VAL A 319 -18.17 -20.63 -41.78
CA VAL A 319 -18.99 -20.90 -40.59
C VAL A 319 -20.40 -21.37 -40.99
N GLN A 320 -20.91 -20.96 -42.16
CA GLN A 320 -22.19 -21.45 -42.69
C GLN A 320 -22.23 -22.97 -42.88
N TRP A 321 -21.09 -23.63 -43.06
CA TRP A 321 -21.01 -25.09 -43.18
C TRP A 321 -21.25 -25.81 -41.85
N LEU A 322 -21.20 -25.10 -40.76
CA LEU A 322 -21.50 -25.56 -39.40
C LEU A 322 -22.95 -25.30 -38.98
N TYR A 323 -23.76 -24.66 -39.87
CA TYR A 323 -25.18 -24.40 -39.59
C TYR A 323 -26.03 -25.64 -39.84
N PRO A 324 -27.16 -25.77 -39.11
CA PRO A 324 -28.13 -26.84 -39.39
C PRO A 324 -28.71 -26.74 -40.83
N PRO A 325 -29.18 -27.85 -41.37
CA PRO A 325 -29.28 -29.18 -40.75
C PRO A 325 -27.93 -29.89 -40.64
N TYR A 326 -27.71 -30.51 -39.47
CA TYR A 326 -26.50 -31.27 -39.20
C TYR A 326 -26.53 -32.61 -39.90
N GLY A 327 -25.50 -32.94 -40.68
CA GLY A 327 -25.37 -34.19 -41.43
C GLY A 327 -23.91 -34.52 -41.72
N ALA A 328 -23.66 -35.45 -42.63
CA ALA A 328 -22.32 -35.97 -42.94
C ALA A 328 -21.25 -34.91 -43.24
N ARG A 329 -21.65 -33.74 -43.75
CA ARG A 329 -20.75 -32.59 -43.99
C ARG A 329 -20.31 -32.00 -42.68
N PHE A 330 -21.22 -31.75 -41.73
CA PHE A 330 -20.93 -31.24 -40.41
C PHE A 330 -20.01 -32.20 -39.66
N ASP A 331 -20.32 -33.52 -39.68
CA ASP A 331 -19.51 -34.53 -38.99
C ASP A 331 -18.08 -34.58 -39.51
N LYS A 332 -17.86 -34.46 -40.83
CA LYS A 332 -16.53 -34.41 -41.45
C LYS A 332 -15.74 -33.16 -40.99
N ILE A 333 -16.40 -32.00 -40.96
CA ILE A 333 -15.78 -30.74 -40.51
C ILE A 333 -15.42 -30.82 -39.02
N MET A 334 -16.33 -31.33 -38.19
CA MET A 334 -16.09 -31.52 -36.77
C MET A 334 -14.97 -32.53 -36.49
N ALA A 335 -14.90 -33.63 -37.28
CA ALA A 335 -13.81 -34.59 -37.18
C ALA A 335 -12.44 -33.97 -37.56
N LEU A 336 -12.43 -33.05 -38.52
CA LEU A 336 -11.21 -32.29 -38.88
C LEU A 336 -10.81 -31.31 -37.78
N LEU A 337 -11.74 -30.50 -37.27
CA LEU A 337 -11.50 -29.53 -36.23
C LEU A 337 -10.97 -30.17 -34.91
N ARG A 338 -11.50 -31.33 -34.52
CA ARG A 338 -11.04 -32.09 -33.35
C ARG A 338 -9.57 -32.57 -33.41
N ARG A 339 -8.96 -32.55 -34.61
CA ARG A 339 -7.52 -32.89 -34.75
C ARG A 339 -6.59 -31.71 -34.49
N TRP A 340 -7.16 -30.49 -34.41
CA TRP A 340 -6.39 -29.24 -34.23
C TRP A 340 -6.59 -28.60 -32.84
N VAL A 341 -7.44 -29.16 -31.98
CA VAL A 341 -7.64 -28.84 -30.57
C VAL A 341 -7.15 -30.02 -29.73
#